data_3265a60bd57b442f4eb36566e0cfe85d
#
_entry.id   3265a60bd57b442f4eb36566e0cfe85d
#
_cell.length_a   1.000
_cell.length_b   1.000
_cell.length_c   1.000
_cell.angle_alpha   90.00
_cell.angle_beta   90.00
_cell.angle_gamma   90.00
#
_symmetry.space_group_name_H-M   'P 1'
#
loop_
_entity.id
_entity.type
_entity.pdbx_description
1 polymer ?
#
loop_
_entity_poly.entity_id
_entity_poly.type
_entity_poly.pdbx_seq_one_letter_code
_entity_poly.pdbx_strand_id
1 'polypeptide(L)'
;PEGTWLTGPIELLSNVNLYTERNALILFTGDFEAYPIIPTSFEGLETRRCQSPISARNAENIAITGYGIFDGNGDCWRPVKKEKLTASQWNKLVKSGGVLDEQERIWYPTAGSLKGAMACKDFNVPEGINTDEEWNEIRAWLRPVLLNFVKSKRILLEGVTFKNSPSWCLHPLSCEDFTVNNIQVINPWYSQNGDALDLESCKNALILNSVFDAGDDAICIKSGKDENGRRRGEPCQNVIVKNNTVLHGHGGFVV
;
A
#
# COMPACT_ATOMS: atom_id res chain seq x y z
N PRO A 1 -16.37 14.82 -8.63
CA PRO A 1 -17.09 15.89 -7.93
C PRO A 1 -16.75 15.90 -6.43
N GLU A 2 -17.01 16.99 -5.74
CA GLU A 2 -16.90 17.06 -4.28
C GLU A 2 -17.83 16.06 -3.59
N GLY A 3 -17.55 15.74 -2.33
CA GLY A 3 -18.32 14.78 -1.52
C GLY A 3 -17.54 13.51 -1.19
N THR A 4 -18.18 12.61 -0.45
CA THR A 4 -17.63 11.31 -0.05
C THR A 4 -18.19 10.22 -0.95
N TRP A 5 -17.29 9.46 -1.56
CA TRP A 5 -17.60 8.41 -2.50
C TRP A 5 -17.05 7.08 -1.97
N LEU A 6 -17.94 6.21 -1.50
CA LEU A 6 -17.57 4.86 -1.08
C LEU A 6 -17.47 3.95 -2.32
N THR A 7 -16.36 3.25 -2.45
CA THR A 7 -16.10 2.37 -3.61
C THR A 7 -15.31 1.11 -3.22
N GLY A 8 -15.38 0.09 -4.06
CA GLY A 8 -14.42 -1.03 -4.10
C GLY A 8 -13.18 -0.68 -4.92
N PRO A 9 -12.38 -1.69 -5.32
CA PRO A 9 -11.19 -1.49 -6.14
C PRO A 9 -11.50 -0.81 -7.48
N ILE A 10 -10.60 0.08 -7.89
CA ILE A 10 -10.64 0.79 -9.18
C ILE A 10 -9.43 0.32 -10.01
N GLU A 11 -9.66 -0.15 -11.22
CA GLU A 11 -8.60 -0.46 -12.18
C GLU A 11 -8.54 0.62 -13.26
N LEU A 12 -7.37 1.24 -13.44
CA LEU A 12 -7.14 2.23 -14.49
C LEU A 12 -6.69 1.56 -15.77
N LEU A 13 -7.40 1.84 -16.84
CA LEU A 13 -7.04 1.42 -18.19
C LEU A 13 -6.16 2.48 -18.87
N SER A 14 -5.53 2.10 -19.99
CA SER A 14 -4.70 3.03 -20.78
C SER A 14 -5.49 4.27 -21.23
N ASN A 15 -4.81 5.41 -21.24
CA ASN A 15 -5.35 6.71 -21.67
C ASN A 15 -6.45 7.25 -20.74
N VAL A 16 -6.40 6.90 -19.44
CA VAL A 16 -7.34 7.38 -18.42
C VAL A 16 -6.64 8.34 -17.46
N ASN A 17 -7.26 9.47 -17.18
CA ASN A 17 -6.95 10.32 -16.04
C ASN A 17 -8.10 10.28 -15.04
N LEU A 18 -7.84 9.75 -13.83
CA LEU A 18 -8.77 9.82 -12.72
C LEU A 18 -8.61 11.19 -12.04
N TYR A 19 -9.46 12.13 -12.43
CA TYR A 19 -9.44 13.49 -11.88
C TYR A 19 -10.41 13.63 -10.71
N THR A 20 -9.94 14.26 -9.62
CA THR A 20 -10.74 14.54 -8.43
C THR A 20 -10.78 16.03 -8.13
N GLU A 21 -11.98 16.56 -7.92
CA GLU A 21 -12.21 17.96 -7.54
C GLU A 21 -11.80 18.23 -6.08
N ARG A 22 -11.75 19.50 -5.68
CA ARG A 22 -11.58 19.89 -4.27
C ARG A 22 -12.71 19.28 -3.43
N ASN A 23 -12.39 18.91 -2.19
CA ASN A 23 -13.33 18.28 -1.25
C ASN A 23 -13.90 16.93 -1.71
N ALA A 24 -13.33 16.31 -2.73
CA ALA A 24 -13.64 14.92 -3.07
C ALA A 24 -12.89 13.97 -2.12
N LEU A 25 -13.61 13.08 -1.45
CA LEU A 25 -13.06 11.98 -0.67
C LEU A 25 -13.48 10.67 -1.31
N ILE A 26 -12.52 9.93 -1.83
CA ILE A 26 -12.72 8.56 -2.32
C ILE A 26 -12.35 7.63 -1.16
N LEU A 27 -13.35 7.04 -0.53
CA LEU A 27 -13.20 6.11 0.58
C LEU A 27 -13.33 4.68 0.06
N PHE A 28 -12.28 3.89 0.25
CA PHE A 28 -12.33 2.48 -0.12
C PHE A 28 -13.04 1.64 0.96
N THR A 29 -13.88 0.70 0.51
CA THR A 29 -14.66 -0.13 1.42
C THR A 29 -13.78 -0.98 2.33
N GLY A 30 -14.21 -1.19 3.58
CA GLY A 30 -13.63 -2.16 4.49
C GLY A 30 -14.19 -3.59 4.33
N ASP A 31 -15.03 -3.81 3.34
CA ASP A 31 -15.53 -5.15 3.00
C ASP A 31 -14.42 -5.93 2.26
N PHE A 32 -13.80 -6.89 2.92
CA PHE A 32 -12.72 -7.69 2.37
C PHE A 32 -13.13 -8.51 1.14
N GLU A 33 -14.41 -8.90 1.03
CA GLU A 33 -14.92 -9.68 -0.09
C GLU A 33 -14.98 -8.87 -1.40
N ALA A 34 -14.99 -7.55 -1.31
CA ALA A 34 -14.91 -6.67 -2.48
C ALA A 34 -13.54 -6.71 -3.18
N TYR A 35 -12.52 -7.34 -2.55
CA TYR A 35 -11.14 -7.35 -3.06
C TYR A 35 -10.73 -8.76 -3.50
N PRO A 36 -10.73 -9.07 -4.80
CA PRO A 36 -10.24 -10.36 -5.31
C PRO A 36 -8.81 -10.65 -4.85
N ILE A 37 -8.52 -11.91 -4.52
CA ILE A 37 -7.15 -12.36 -4.22
C ILE A 37 -6.45 -12.63 -5.56
N ILE A 38 -5.37 -11.90 -5.83
CA ILE A 38 -4.65 -11.95 -7.10
C ILE A 38 -3.17 -12.30 -6.91
N PRO A 39 -2.52 -12.92 -7.89
CA PRO A 39 -1.06 -13.03 -7.91
C PRO A 39 -0.41 -11.65 -8.02
N THR A 40 0.60 -11.42 -7.19
CA THR A 40 1.32 -10.13 -7.14
C THR A 40 2.72 -10.30 -6.56
N SER A 41 3.42 -9.20 -6.31
CA SER A 41 4.66 -9.15 -5.53
C SER A 41 4.45 -8.29 -4.29
N PHE A 42 5.00 -8.72 -3.17
CA PHE A 42 5.05 -7.94 -1.94
C PHE A 42 6.39 -8.19 -1.24
N GLU A 43 7.01 -7.15 -0.71
CA GLU A 43 8.38 -7.22 -0.14
C GLU A 43 9.41 -7.81 -1.13
N GLY A 44 9.20 -7.61 -2.44
CA GLY A 44 10.06 -8.14 -3.49
C GLY A 44 9.89 -9.63 -3.80
N LEU A 45 8.94 -10.31 -3.16
CA LEU A 45 8.65 -11.74 -3.30
C LEU A 45 7.32 -11.97 -4.02
N GLU A 46 7.26 -13.03 -4.84
CA GLU A 46 6.03 -13.47 -5.48
C GLU A 46 5.06 -14.06 -4.45
N THR A 47 3.81 -13.62 -4.48
CA THR A 47 2.76 -14.04 -3.53
C THR A 47 1.36 -13.80 -4.10
N ARG A 48 0.33 -14.04 -3.29
CA ARG A 48 -1.06 -13.62 -3.54
C ARG A 48 -1.47 -12.61 -2.47
N ARG A 49 -2.18 -11.55 -2.89
CA ARG A 49 -2.76 -10.55 -1.99
C ARG A 49 -4.10 -10.07 -2.53
N CYS A 50 -4.87 -9.39 -1.69
CA CYS A 50 -6.04 -8.67 -2.15
C CYS A 50 -5.65 -7.63 -3.20
N GLN A 51 -6.48 -7.47 -4.25
CA GLN A 51 -6.31 -6.45 -5.27
C GLN A 51 -6.21 -5.07 -4.63
N SER A 52 -5.30 -4.25 -5.10
CA SER A 52 -5.13 -2.89 -4.61
C SER A 52 -6.37 -2.03 -4.86
N PRO A 53 -6.73 -1.16 -3.90
CA PRO A 53 -7.79 -0.18 -4.08
C PRO A 53 -7.68 0.62 -5.38
N ILE A 54 -6.46 0.96 -5.79
CA ILE A 54 -6.18 1.56 -7.10
C ILE A 54 -5.12 0.70 -7.79
N SER A 55 -5.44 0.20 -8.97
CA SER A 55 -4.54 -0.67 -9.73
C SER A 55 -4.47 -0.31 -11.21
N ALA A 56 -3.36 -0.68 -11.84
CA ALA A 56 -3.20 -0.70 -13.30
C ALA A 56 -2.17 -1.77 -13.66
N ARG A 57 -2.39 -2.47 -14.77
CA ARG A 57 -1.46 -3.49 -15.25
C ARG A 57 -1.30 -3.38 -16.76
N ASN A 58 -0.04 -3.29 -17.21
CA ASN A 58 0.31 -3.13 -18.62
C ASN A 58 -0.41 -1.92 -19.29
N ALA A 59 -0.73 -0.89 -18.50
CA ALA A 59 -1.40 0.31 -18.96
C ALA A 59 -0.40 1.41 -19.33
N GLU A 60 -0.81 2.33 -20.19
CA GLU A 60 0.01 3.48 -20.55
C GLU A 60 -0.81 4.77 -20.65
N ASN A 61 -0.15 5.92 -20.48
CA ASN A 61 -0.79 7.23 -20.44
C ASN A 61 -1.88 7.29 -19.36
N ILE A 62 -1.54 6.94 -18.12
CA ILE A 62 -2.47 6.96 -16.99
C ILE A 62 -2.09 8.07 -16.03
N ALA A 63 -3.10 8.69 -15.45
CA ALA A 63 -2.88 9.72 -14.46
C ALA A 63 -3.91 9.66 -13.33
N ILE A 64 -3.51 10.17 -12.16
CA ILE A 64 -4.40 10.54 -11.06
C ILE A 64 -4.07 11.98 -10.72
N THR A 65 -5.02 12.88 -10.95
CA THR A 65 -4.78 14.31 -10.79
C THR A 65 -5.91 15.04 -10.08
N GLY A 66 -5.65 16.27 -9.67
CA GLY A 66 -6.63 17.14 -9.03
C GLY A 66 -6.30 17.45 -7.58
N TYR A 67 -7.29 17.42 -6.69
CA TYR A 67 -7.15 17.91 -5.31
C TYR A 67 -7.79 16.98 -4.26
N GLY A 68 -8.35 15.87 -4.69
CA GLY A 68 -9.09 14.95 -3.83
C GLY A 68 -8.21 14.08 -2.96
N ILE A 69 -8.87 13.36 -2.08
CA ILE A 69 -8.25 12.44 -1.11
C ILE A 69 -8.68 11.02 -1.45
N PHE A 70 -7.71 10.12 -1.53
CA PHE A 70 -7.92 8.68 -1.63
C PHE A 70 -7.60 8.05 -0.28
N ASP A 71 -8.62 7.56 0.43
CA ASP A 71 -8.51 6.95 1.76
C ASP A 71 -8.65 5.43 1.65
N GLY A 72 -7.55 4.72 1.92
CA GLY A 72 -7.50 3.26 1.84
C GLY A 72 -8.26 2.52 2.95
N ASN A 73 -8.84 3.26 3.91
CA ASN A 73 -9.55 2.68 5.06
C ASN A 73 -8.73 1.59 5.80
N GLY A 74 -7.44 1.83 5.91
CA GLY A 74 -6.47 0.84 6.37
C GLY A 74 -6.65 0.36 7.80
N ASP A 75 -7.39 1.10 8.63
CA ASP A 75 -7.67 0.71 10.01
C ASP A 75 -8.43 -0.62 10.10
N CYS A 76 -9.25 -0.95 9.08
CA CYS A 76 -9.94 -2.25 9.00
C CYS A 76 -8.98 -3.42 8.78
N TRP A 77 -7.79 -3.16 8.21
CA TRP A 77 -6.86 -4.17 7.73
C TRP A 77 -5.67 -4.40 8.64
N ARG A 78 -5.18 -3.31 9.27
CA ARG A 78 -3.86 -3.32 9.89
C ARG A 78 -3.85 -3.97 11.26
N PRO A 79 -2.89 -4.86 11.54
CA PRO A 79 -2.55 -5.20 12.90
C PRO A 79 -1.93 -3.98 13.60
N VAL A 80 -2.05 -3.92 14.92
CA VAL A 80 -1.52 -2.82 15.74
C VAL A 80 -0.69 -3.38 16.89
N LYS A 81 0.57 -2.94 17.01
CA LYS A 81 1.45 -3.30 18.10
C LYS A 81 1.11 -2.47 19.34
N LYS A 82 1.00 -3.15 20.50
CA LYS A 82 0.72 -2.53 21.80
C LYS A 82 1.69 -1.41 22.15
N GLU A 83 2.97 -1.61 21.86
CA GLU A 83 4.04 -0.65 22.14
C GLU A 83 3.93 0.68 21.37
N LYS A 84 3.14 0.69 20.31
CA LYS A 84 2.88 1.88 19.49
C LYS A 84 1.73 2.74 20.03
N LEU A 85 1.03 2.31 21.07
CA LEU A 85 -0.14 2.98 21.62
C LEU A 85 0.03 3.29 23.11
N THR A 86 -0.64 4.32 23.59
CA THR A 86 -0.83 4.53 25.01
C THR A 86 -1.76 3.46 25.60
N ALA A 87 -1.69 3.23 26.91
CA ALA A 87 -2.57 2.26 27.57
C ALA A 87 -4.06 2.52 27.31
N SER A 88 -4.48 3.78 27.28
CA SER A 88 -5.86 4.16 26.99
C SER A 88 -6.28 3.82 25.55
N GLN A 89 -5.42 4.12 24.57
CA GLN A 89 -5.65 3.79 23.16
C GLN A 89 -5.71 2.27 22.95
N TRP A 90 -4.77 1.54 23.56
CA TRP A 90 -4.76 0.07 23.52
C TRP A 90 -6.05 -0.54 24.08
N ASN A 91 -6.45 -0.11 25.28
CA ASN A 91 -7.68 -0.61 25.91
C ASN A 91 -8.93 -0.30 25.07
N LYS A 92 -8.97 0.86 24.42
CA LYS A 92 -10.06 1.23 23.50
C LYS A 92 -10.07 0.33 22.27
N LEU A 93 -8.89 0.06 21.68
CA LEU A 93 -8.74 -0.80 20.51
C LEU A 93 -9.19 -2.24 20.81
N VAL A 94 -8.71 -2.82 21.91
CA VAL A 94 -9.10 -4.18 22.32
C VAL A 94 -10.60 -4.30 22.57
N LYS A 95 -11.22 -3.27 23.16
CA LYS A 95 -12.67 -3.23 23.40
C LYS A 95 -13.50 -3.07 22.12
N SER A 96 -12.92 -2.62 21.03
CA SER A 96 -13.62 -2.49 19.76
C SER A 96 -13.84 -3.82 19.03
N GLY A 97 -13.26 -4.90 19.50
CA GLY A 97 -13.29 -6.23 18.89
C GLY A 97 -11.92 -6.68 18.43
N GLY A 98 -11.89 -7.57 17.43
CA GLY A 98 -10.65 -8.17 16.94
C GLY A 98 -10.12 -9.28 17.85
N VAL A 99 -8.86 -9.69 17.64
CA VAL A 99 -8.19 -10.75 18.39
C VAL A 99 -6.77 -10.33 18.73
N LEU A 100 -6.22 -10.90 19.81
CA LEU A 100 -4.84 -10.69 20.23
C LEU A 100 -3.98 -11.91 19.88
N ASP A 101 -2.68 -11.68 19.64
CA ASP A 101 -1.71 -12.76 19.64
C ASP A 101 -1.57 -13.40 21.04
N GLU A 102 -0.90 -14.56 21.12
CA GLU A 102 -0.73 -15.31 22.37
C GLU A 102 -0.03 -14.51 23.49
N GLN A 103 0.83 -13.56 23.12
CA GLN A 103 1.57 -12.71 24.06
C GLN A 103 0.83 -11.40 24.40
N GLU A 104 -0.36 -11.17 23.84
CA GLU A 104 -1.13 -9.93 23.96
C GLU A 104 -0.34 -8.65 23.60
N ARG A 105 0.53 -8.77 22.59
CA ARG A 105 1.36 -7.66 22.11
C ARG A 105 0.87 -7.05 20.81
N ILE A 106 0.14 -7.84 20.02
CA ILE A 106 -0.37 -7.41 18.71
C ILE A 106 -1.87 -7.67 18.66
N TRP A 107 -2.61 -6.62 18.33
CA TRP A 107 -4.03 -6.72 18.01
C TRP A 107 -4.20 -6.95 16.51
N TYR A 108 -5.09 -7.85 16.15
CA TYR A 108 -5.48 -8.14 14.76
C TYR A 108 -6.96 -7.86 14.55
N PRO A 109 -7.36 -7.27 13.40
CA PRO A 109 -8.77 -6.95 13.16
C PRO A 109 -9.68 -8.19 13.10
N THR A 110 -9.16 -9.32 12.66
CA THR A 110 -9.92 -10.58 12.54
C THR A 110 -9.06 -11.80 12.91
N ALA A 111 -9.71 -12.94 13.21
CA ALA A 111 -9.03 -14.21 13.38
C ALA A 111 -8.29 -14.67 12.11
N GLY A 112 -8.84 -14.37 10.93
CA GLY A 112 -8.17 -14.64 9.65
C GLY A 112 -6.89 -13.84 9.46
N SER A 113 -6.85 -12.59 9.96
CA SER A 113 -5.63 -11.78 9.96
C SER A 113 -4.55 -12.39 10.85
N LEU A 114 -4.90 -12.84 12.07
CA LEU A 114 -3.97 -13.55 12.95
C LEU A 114 -3.49 -14.86 12.33
N LYS A 115 -4.40 -15.67 11.75
CA LYS A 115 -4.05 -16.91 11.07
C LYS A 115 -3.04 -16.68 9.94
N GLY A 116 -3.26 -15.65 9.12
CA GLY A 116 -2.34 -15.29 8.05
C GLY A 116 -0.97 -14.83 8.56
N ALA A 117 -0.93 -14.06 9.65
CA ALA A 117 0.33 -13.68 10.30
C ALA A 117 1.13 -14.91 10.77
N MET A 118 0.44 -15.89 11.36
CA MET A 118 1.07 -17.15 11.82
C MET A 118 1.58 -18.03 10.65
N ALA A 119 1.05 -17.88 9.44
CA ALA A 119 1.52 -18.56 8.24
C ALA A 119 2.80 -17.93 7.65
N CYS A 120 3.23 -16.77 8.14
CA CYS A 120 4.45 -16.10 7.71
C CYS A 120 5.62 -16.47 8.62
N LYS A 121 6.81 -16.70 8.04
CA LYS A 121 8.04 -16.95 8.81
C LYS A 121 8.86 -15.68 8.97
N ASP A 122 9.55 -15.28 7.92
CA ASP A 122 10.50 -14.15 7.98
C ASP A 122 9.95 -12.86 7.37
N PHE A 123 8.99 -12.98 6.45
CA PHE A 123 8.40 -11.85 5.71
C PHE A 123 6.88 -11.94 5.77
N ASN A 124 6.18 -10.86 5.35
CA ASN A 124 4.71 -10.85 5.31
C ASN A 124 4.13 -11.63 4.09
N VAL A 125 4.84 -12.69 3.69
CA VAL A 125 4.43 -13.61 2.62
C VAL A 125 4.05 -14.95 3.23
N PRO A 126 2.76 -15.34 3.21
CA PRO A 126 2.32 -16.62 3.77
C PRO A 126 2.93 -17.82 3.04
N GLU A 127 3.32 -18.83 3.81
CA GLU A 127 3.85 -20.09 3.32
C GLU A 127 2.90 -21.24 3.66
N GLY A 128 2.96 -22.32 2.86
CA GLY A 128 2.16 -23.53 3.11
C GLY A 128 0.67 -23.39 2.83
N ILE A 129 0.25 -22.34 2.15
CA ILE A 129 -1.13 -22.12 1.70
C ILE A 129 -1.26 -22.69 0.29
N ASN A 130 -2.12 -23.70 0.09
CA ASN A 130 -2.16 -24.49 -1.15
C ASN A 130 -3.49 -24.38 -1.90
N THR A 131 -4.61 -24.11 -1.22
CA THR A 131 -5.94 -24.05 -1.83
C THR A 131 -6.52 -22.63 -1.80
N ASP A 132 -7.48 -22.36 -2.67
CA ASP A 132 -8.16 -21.07 -2.70
C ASP A 132 -8.99 -20.84 -1.42
N GLU A 133 -9.50 -21.89 -0.80
CA GLU A 133 -10.19 -21.84 0.48
C GLU A 133 -9.25 -21.37 1.60
N GLU A 134 -8.05 -21.93 1.68
CA GLU A 134 -7.03 -21.51 2.66
C GLU A 134 -6.61 -20.06 2.44
N TRP A 135 -6.44 -19.61 1.19
CA TRP A 135 -6.19 -18.21 0.87
C TRP A 135 -7.35 -17.30 1.32
N ASN A 136 -8.59 -17.72 1.13
CA ASN A 136 -9.76 -16.97 1.56
C ASN A 136 -9.86 -16.86 3.10
N GLU A 137 -9.49 -17.90 3.85
CA GLU A 137 -9.49 -17.86 5.31
C GLU A 137 -8.54 -16.80 5.89
N ILE A 138 -7.46 -16.49 5.20
CA ILE A 138 -6.48 -15.48 5.60
C ILE A 138 -6.63 -14.14 4.85
N ARG A 139 -7.72 -13.94 4.10
CA ARG A 139 -7.95 -12.76 3.25
C ARG A 139 -7.63 -11.44 3.96
N ALA A 140 -8.08 -11.28 5.21
CA ALA A 140 -7.84 -10.06 5.99
C ALA A 140 -6.36 -9.79 6.30
N TRP A 141 -5.48 -10.82 6.23
CA TRP A 141 -4.04 -10.66 6.31
C TRP A 141 -3.41 -10.21 4.98
N LEU A 142 -4.03 -10.54 3.87
CA LEU A 142 -3.56 -10.21 2.52
C LEU A 142 -3.78 -8.73 2.19
N ARG A 143 -3.43 -7.86 3.13
CA ARG A 143 -3.60 -6.40 3.07
C ARG A 143 -3.09 -5.85 1.74
N PRO A 144 -3.92 -5.19 0.93
CA PRO A 144 -3.46 -4.61 -0.32
C PRO A 144 -2.57 -3.38 -0.06
N VAL A 145 -1.69 -3.03 -0.99
CA VAL A 145 -1.14 -1.69 -1.08
C VAL A 145 -2.21 -0.77 -1.65
N LEU A 146 -2.24 0.52 -1.28
CA LEU A 146 -3.32 1.42 -1.73
C LEU A 146 -3.30 1.60 -3.25
N LEU A 147 -2.13 1.84 -3.83
CA LEU A 147 -1.95 1.98 -5.26
C LEU A 147 -0.87 1.02 -5.75
N ASN A 148 -1.22 0.13 -6.68
CA ASN A 148 -0.28 -0.77 -7.33
C ASN A 148 -0.36 -0.68 -8.85
N PHE A 149 0.64 -0.08 -9.46
CA PHE A 149 0.80 -0.05 -10.91
C PHE A 149 1.91 -1.01 -11.32
N VAL A 150 1.60 -1.95 -12.22
CA VAL A 150 2.53 -3.00 -12.63
C VAL A 150 2.76 -2.93 -14.14
N LYS A 151 4.05 -2.89 -14.56
CA LYS A 151 4.46 -2.89 -15.96
C LYS A 151 3.72 -1.82 -16.80
N SER A 152 3.50 -0.65 -16.19
CA SER A 152 2.77 0.46 -16.80
C SER A 152 3.72 1.61 -17.16
N LYS A 153 3.33 2.48 -18.11
CA LYS A 153 4.21 3.52 -18.65
C LYS A 153 3.52 4.87 -18.75
N ARG A 154 4.33 5.95 -18.68
CA ARG A 154 3.88 7.34 -18.76
C ARG A 154 2.76 7.62 -17.73
N ILE A 155 3.18 7.62 -16.47
CA ILE A 155 2.31 7.69 -15.32
C ILE A 155 2.49 9.05 -14.63
N LEU A 156 1.40 9.70 -14.28
CA LEU A 156 1.41 10.95 -13.52
C LEU A 156 0.50 10.85 -12.28
N LEU A 157 1.07 11.13 -11.10
CA LEU A 157 0.33 11.38 -9.88
C LEU A 157 0.56 12.85 -9.48
N GLU A 158 -0.50 13.67 -9.46
CA GLU A 158 -0.33 15.11 -9.22
C GLU A 158 -1.46 15.74 -8.40
N GLY A 159 -1.09 16.50 -7.37
CA GLY A 159 -1.96 17.37 -6.60
C GLY A 159 -2.88 16.69 -5.59
N VAL A 160 -2.96 15.38 -5.59
CA VAL A 160 -3.88 14.59 -4.76
C VAL A 160 -3.25 14.12 -3.45
N THR A 161 -4.08 13.65 -2.52
CA THR A 161 -3.65 13.04 -1.26
C THR A 161 -4.01 11.56 -1.24
N PHE A 162 -3.02 10.71 -0.91
CA PHE A 162 -3.22 9.31 -0.59
C PHE A 162 -3.04 9.11 0.90
N LYS A 163 -3.97 8.44 1.57
CA LYS A 163 -3.86 8.25 3.01
C LYS A 163 -4.39 6.92 3.50
N ASN A 164 -3.96 6.58 4.72
CA ASN A 164 -4.54 5.49 5.50
C ASN A 164 -4.55 4.16 4.73
N SER A 165 -3.40 3.81 4.14
CA SER A 165 -3.24 2.57 3.38
C SER A 165 -3.35 1.32 4.25
N PRO A 166 -3.88 0.21 3.74
CA PRO A 166 -3.86 -1.08 4.44
C PRO A 166 -2.45 -1.64 4.68
N SER A 167 -1.50 -1.37 3.79
CA SER A 167 -0.06 -1.67 3.91
C SER A 167 0.75 -0.55 3.26
N TRP A 168 1.74 -0.82 2.41
CA TRP A 168 2.42 0.21 1.61
C TRP A 168 1.42 1.10 0.87
N CYS A 169 1.74 2.37 0.69
CA CYS A 169 0.79 3.28 0.05
C CYS A 169 0.91 3.26 -1.46
N LEU A 170 2.03 3.70 -2.02
CA LEU A 170 2.27 3.75 -3.46
C LEU A 170 3.32 2.70 -3.84
N HIS A 171 2.95 1.75 -4.69
CA HIS A 171 3.84 0.70 -5.17
C HIS A 171 3.80 0.57 -6.70
N PRO A 172 4.52 1.42 -7.43
CA PRO A 172 4.83 1.17 -8.84
C PRO A 172 5.88 0.06 -8.94
N LEU A 173 5.58 -0.97 -9.73
CA LEU A 173 6.42 -2.14 -9.96
C LEU A 173 6.71 -2.33 -11.44
N SER A 174 7.99 -2.36 -11.82
CA SER A 174 8.44 -2.49 -13.21
C SER A 174 7.80 -1.45 -14.15
N CYS A 175 7.60 -0.22 -13.65
CA CYS A 175 7.02 0.88 -14.40
C CYS A 175 8.09 1.75 -15.09
N GLU A 176 7.69 2.48 -16.13
CA GLU A 176 8.55 3.39 -16.87
C GLU A 176 7.90 4.77 -17.01
N ASP A 177 8.72 5.84 -16.93
CA ASP A 177 8.28 7.23 -16.98
C ASP A 177 7.21 7.52 -15.89
N PHE A 178 7.58 7.32 -14.63
CA PHE A 178 6.72 7.52 -13.47
C PHE A 178 6.99 8.88 -12.81
N THR A 179 6.00 9.75 -12.81
CA THR A 179 6.10 11.08 -12.23
C THR A 179 5.15 11.24 -11.05
N VAL A 180 5.69 11.67 -9.92
CA VAL A 180 4.97 12.13 -8.73
C VAL A 180 5.30 13.60 -8.54
N ASN A 181 4.28 14.46 -8.47
CA ASN A 181 4.45 15.89 -8.30
C ASN A 181 3.38 16.48 -7.39
N ASN A 182 3.80 17.20 -6.35
CA ASN A 182 2.89 17.94 -5.45
C ASN A 182 1.76 17.08 -4.86
N ILE A 183 2.08 15.84 -4.44
CA ILE A 183 1.12 14.98 -3.71
C ILE A 183 1.41 14.98 -2.21
N GLN A 184 0.46 14.46 -1.45
CA GLN A 184 0.65 14.09 -0.06
C GLN A 184 0.39 12.60 0.14
N VAL A 185 1.26 11.94 0.90
CA VAL A 185 1.03 10.57 1.37
C VAL A 185 1.03 10.58 2.89
N ILE A 186 -0.05 10.11 3.50
CA ILE A 186 -0.25 10.19 4.95
C ILE A 186 -0.69 8.83 5.48
N ASN A 187 0.22 8.13 6.14
CA ASN A 187 -0.09 6.91 6.89
C ASN A 187 0.07 7.15 8.40
N PRO A 188 -0.75 6.53 9.25
CA PRO A 188 -0.58 6.67 10.69
C PRO A 188 0.80 6.19 11.14
N TRP A 189 1.41 6.90 12.08
CA TRP A 189 2.74 6.58 12.63
C TRP A 189 2.87 5.17 13.21
N TYR A 190 1.77 4.55 13.59
CA TYR A 190 1.71 3.19 14.13
C TYR A 190 1.44 2.11 13.07
N SER A 191 1.25 2.49 11.81
CA SER A 191 0.92 1.55 10.76
C SER A 191 2.12 0.66 10.40
N GLN A 192 1.95 -0.66 10.61
CA GLN A 192 2.95 -1.64 10.19
C GLN A 192 2.97 -1.77 8.67
N ASN A 193 4.17 -1.77 8.09
CA ASN A 193 4.36 -1.70 6.64
C ASN A 193 3.58 -0.51 6.05
N GLY A 194 3.60 0.61 6.77
CA GLY A 194 2.94 1.85 6.35
C GLY A 194 3.86 2.75 5.53
N ASP A 195 4.70 2.15 4.67
CA ASP A 195 5.61 2.84 3.77
C ASP A 195 4.82 3.77 2.84
N ALA A 196 5.40 4.93 2.53
CA ALA A 196 4.66 5.90 1.72
C ALA A 196 4.85 5.65 0.21
N LEU A 197 6.06 5.37 -0.24
CA LEU A 197 6.35 5.08 -1.65
C LEU A 197 7.43 3.99 -1.76
N ASP A 198 7.08 2.89 -2.38
CA ASP A 198 7.97 1.78 -2.73
C ASP A 198 8.16 1.72 -4.24
N LEU A 199 9.18 2.40 -4.75
CA LEU A 199 9.52 2.40 -6.17
C LEU A 199 10.33 1.15 -6.47
N GLU A 200 9.71 0.14 -7.10
CA GLU A 200 10.35 -1.16 -7.32
C GLU A 200 10.59 -1.44 -8.79
N SER A 201 11.84 -1.69 -9.16
CA SER A 201 12.25 -2.07 -10.53
C SER A 201 11.78 -1.08 -11.61
N CYS A 202 11.69 0.21 -11.28
CA CYS A 202 11.18 1.25 -12.17
C CYS A 202 12.31 1.99 -12.91
N LYS A 203 11.98 2.56 -14.07
CA LYS A 203 12.90 3.37 -14.87
C LYS A 203 12.34 4.75 -15.14
N ASN A 204 13.23 5.78 -15.16
CA ASN A 204 12.87 7.15 -15.43
C ASN A 204 11.79 7.68 -14.47
N ALA A 205 12.09 7.71 -13.18
CA ALA A 205 11.15 8.18 -12.17
C ALA A 205 11.51 9.58 -11.66
N LEU A 206 10.48 10.42 -11.52
CA LEU A 206 10.59 11.77 -10.95
C LEU A 206 9.69 11.86 -9.72
N ILE A 207 10.25 12.09 -8.53
CA ILE A 207 9.54 12.25 -7.26
C ILE A 207 9.79 13.68 -6.78
N LEU A 208 8.80 14.56 -6.95
CA LEU A 208 9.00 16.00 -6.83
C LEU A 208 7.98 16.66 -5.90
N ASN A 209 8.44 17.69 -5.15
CA ASN A 209 7.59 18.69 -4.48
C ASN A 209 6.50 18.08 -3.58
N SER A 210 6.71 16.91 -3.02
CA SER A 210 5.68 16.12 -2.34
C SER A 210 5.98 15.98 -0.84
N VAL A 211 4.95 15.60 -0.08
CA VAL A 211 5.04 15.42 1.38
C VAL A 211 4.72 13.96 1.71
N PHE A 212 5.59 13.33 2.48
CA PHE A 212 5.46 11.94 2.92
C PHE A 212 5.43 11.87 4.44
N ASP A 213 4.37 11.31 4.98
CA ASP A 213 4.18 11.01 6.40
C ASP A 213 3.88 9.53 6.53
N ALA A 214 4.87 8.74 6.93
CA ALA A 214 4.85 7.28 6.90
C ALA A 214 4.85 6.68 8.29
N GLY A 215 4.28 5.49 8.41
CA GLY A 215 4.34 4.69 9.64
C GLY A 215 5.50 3.67 9.62
N ASP A 216 6.14 3.51 8.45
CA ASP A 216 7.35 2.72 8.21
C ASP A 216 8.30 3.58 7.36
N ASP A 217 8.90 3.11 6.29
CA ASP A 217 9.79 3.91 5.46
C ASP A 217 9.02 4.91 4.58
N ALA A 218 9.63 6.07 4.29
CA ALA A 218 8.95 7.11 3.50
C ALA A 218 9.13 6.90 2.00
N ILE A 219 10.35 6.92 1.49
CA ILE A 219 10.66 6.70 0.07
C ILE A 219 11.66 5.57 -0.05
N CYS A 220 11.25 4.45 -0.64
CA CYS A 220 12.08 3.28 -0.85
C CYS A 220 12.35 3.05 -2.33
N ILE A 221 13.62 2.76 -2.66
CA ILE A 221 14.04 2.33 -3.98
C ILE A 221 14.39 0.85 -3.89
N LYS A 222 13.61 0.01 -4.56
CA LYS A 222 13.71 -1.46 -4.46
C LYS A 222 13.91 -2.09 -5.84
N SER A 223 14.56 -3.25 -5.89
CA SER A 223 14.81 -4.00 -7.14
C SER A 223 14.49 -5.49 -6.99
N GLY A 224 13.48 -5.79 -6.20
CA GLY A 224 13.11 -7.15 -5.84
C GLY A 224 13.93 -7.69 -4.67
N LYS A 225 13.70 -8.95 -4.31
CA LYS A 225 14.34 -9.60 -3.17
C LYS A 225 14.76 -11.03 -3.53
N ASP A 226 15.88 -11.44 -2.96
CA ASP A 226 16.43 -12.79 -3.03
C ASP A 226 16.43 -13.37 -4.46
N GLU A 227 16.03 -14.61 -4.63
CA GLU A 227 15.99 -15.28 -5.93
C GLU A 227 14.94 -14.67 -6.87
N ASN A 228 13.81 -14.22 -6.35
CA ASN A 228 12.77 -13.54 -7.13
C ASN A 228 13.30 -12.26 -7.78
N GLY A 229 14.03 -11.45 -7.01
CA GLY A 229 14.67 -10.23 -7.52
C GLY A 229 15.77 -10.53 -8.54
N ARG A 230 16.65 -11.48 -8.26
CA ARG A 230 17.71 -11.90 -9.19
C ARG A 230 17.14 -12.43 -10.50
N ARG A 231 16.10 -13.26 -10.45
CA ARG A 231 15.43 -13.81 -11.63
C ARG A 231 14.73 -12.72 -12.45
N ARG A 232 14.11 -11.73 -11.78
CA ARG A 232 13.52 -10.57 -12.45
C ARG A 232 14.56 -9.76 -13.18
N GLY A 233 15.70 -9.47 -12.56
CA GLY A 233 16.84 -8.79 -13.18
C GLY A 233 16.54 -7.34 -13.58
N GLU A 234 15.57 -6.69 -12.97
CA GLU A 234 15.12 -5.33 -13.29
C GLU A 234 15.51 -4.36 -12.17
N PRO A 235 16.62 -3.63 -12.29
CA PRO A 235 16.98 -2.60 -11.30
C PRO A 235 16.16 -1.33 -11.45
N CYS A 236 16.03 -0.55 -10.38
CA CYS A 236 15.61 0.84 -10.50
C CYS A 236 16.71 1.67 -11.17
N GLN A 237 16.33 2.53 -12.13
CA GLN A 237 17.26 3.34 -12.93
C GLN A 237 16.71 4.74 -13.20
N ASN A 238 17.61 5.74 -13.29
CA ASN A 238 17.27 7.12 -13.65
C ASN A 238 16.18 7.68 -12.72
N VAL A 239 16.42 7.67 -11.41
CA VAL A 239 15.48 8.16 -10.41
C VAL A 239 15.93 9.52 -9.90
N ILE A 240 15.06 10.52 -9.95
CA ILE A 240 15.27 11.85 -9.38
C ILE A 240 14.27 12.08 -8.24
N VAL A 241 14.81 12.31 -7.05
CA VAL A 241 14.03 12.67 -5.84
C VAL A 241 14.44 14.08 -5.44
N LYS A 242 13.52 15.06 -5.55
CA LYS A 242 13.85 16.47 -5.35
C LYS A 242 12.71 17.25 -4.70
N ASN A 243 13.07 18.17 -3.77
CA ASN A 243 12.15 19.08 -3.12
C ASN A 243 11.00 18.38 -2.38
N ASN A 244 11.27 17.22 -1.81
CA ASN A 244 10.29 16.49 -1.01
C ASN A 244 10.51 16.74 0.48
N THR A 245 9.45 16.60 1.27
CA THR A 245 9.49 16.66 2.72
C THR A 245 9.05 15.34 3.30
N VAL A 246 9.83 14.75 4.20
CA VAL A 246 9.43 13.60 5.01
C VAL A 246 9.15 14.13 6.42
N LEU A 247 7.93 13.91 6.92
CA LEU A 247 7.54 14.30 8.26
C LEU A 247 7.87 13.22 9.29
N HIS A 248 7.45 11.97 9.02
CA HIS A 248 7.78 10.79 9.80
C HIS A 248 8.14 9.64 8.87
N GLY A 249 8.88 8.67 9.39
CA GLY A 249 9.29 7.44 8.73
C GLY A 249 10.42 6.77 9.51
N HIS A 250 10.58 5.45 9.40
CA HIS A 250 11.75 4.76 9.93
C HIS A 250 12.99 5.16 9.13
N GLY A 251 12.90 5.14 7.79
CA GLY A 251 13.85 5.72 6.87
C GLY A 251 13.20 6.83 6.04
N GLY A 252 13.85 8.00 5.94
CA GLY A 252 13.35 9.08 5.08
C GLY A 252 13.52 8.77 3.59
N PHE A 253 14.67 8.18 3.26
CA PHE A 253 15.02 7.66 1.94
C PHE A 253 15.86 6.40 2.11
N VAL A 254 15.43 5.30 1.51
CA VAL A 254 15.99 3.96 1.66
C VAL A 254 16.29 3.35 0.29
N VAL A 255 17.44 2.68 0.17
CA VAL A 255 17.89 1.98 -1.05
C VAL A 255 18.31 0.56 -0.70
#